data_1db976b7d1c06cf94e7f3a045d39c9b6
#
_entry.id   1db976b7d1c06cf94e7f3a045d39c9b6
#
_cell.length_a   1.000
_cell.length_b   1.000
_cell.length_c   1.000
_cell.angle_alpha   90.00
_cell.angle_beta   90.00
_cell.angle_gamma   90.00
#
_symmetry.space_group_name_H-M   'P 1'
#
loop_
_entity.id
_entity.type
_entity.pdbx_description
1 polymer ?
#
loop_
_entity_poly.entity_id
_entity_poly.type
_entity_poly.pdbx_seq_one_letter_code
_entity_poly.pdbx_strand_id
1 'polypeptide(L)'
;MKIYITGLPSGYEVEHLARLFYPMAPLTLTPPEPAEDCLWAEKTDTGLRVLVRQGEKSKTLEAPLPLPVEQGGETPEFALASLTYDLLRQWTGIRPPWGKMTGVRPVRLIHDKRAAGWSAEQIDRFFLQRFDCSEQKYEMAKEIADLQEPILQLGSAPKTYSLYIGIPFCPSRCSYCSFVSCNLDRDRKMVQPYVDCLCKEVAEIRSQAERAGLTLCSIYIGGGTPTSLSAAQLRQLMGTVRENFCLLYTSPSP
;
A
#
# COMPACT_ATOMS: atom_id res chain seq x y z
N MET A 1 -23.15 -1.55 14.49
CA MET A 1 -21.83 -1.76 15.17
C MET A 1 -21.00 -0.49 15.04
N LYS A 2 -20.48 0.04 16.13
CA LYS A 2 -19.49 1.12 16.16
C LYS A 2 -18.16 0.58 16.69
N ILE A 3 -17.06 1.22 16.30
CA ILE A 3 -15.71 0.86 16.77
C ILE A 3 -15.27 1.89 17.80
N TYR A 4 -14.86 1.41 18.95
CA TYR A 4 -14.36 2.22 20.07
C TYR A 4 -12.90 1.84 20.34
N ILE A 5 -12.03 2.85 20.44
CA ILE A 5 -10.61 2.65 20.74
C ILE A 5 -10.22 3.58 21.88
N THR A 6 -9.69 3.02 22.96
CA THR A 6 -9.31 3.77 24.16
C THR A 6 -7.91 3.40 24.66
N GLY A 7 -7.29 4.33 25.39
CA GLY A 7 -5.97 4.10 25.99
C GLY A 7 -4.76 4.16 25.05
N LEU A 8 -4.96 4.54 23.78
CA LEU A 8 -3.89 4.75 22.80
C LEU A 8 -3.89 6.20 22.30
N PRO A 9 -2.71 6.75 21.94
CA PRO A 9 -2.62 8.07 21.32
C PRO A 9 -3.15 8.10 19.89
N SER A 10 -3.12 6.95 19.21
CA SER A 10 -3.65 6.71 17.88
C SER A 10 -4.37 5.36 17.85
N GLY A 11 -5.43 5.26 17.09
CA GLY A 11 -6.14 4.00 16.84
C GLY A 11 -5.99 3.50 15.42
N TYR A 12 -5.04 4.03 14.65
CA TYR A 12 -4.91 3.80 13.21
C TYR A 12 -4.81 2.31 12.85
N GLU A 13 -3.90 1.56 13.48
CA GLU A 13 -3.71 0.14 13.18
C GLU A 13 -4.93 -0.70 13.58
N VAL A 14 -5.54 -0.41 14.72
CA VAL A 14 -6.76 -1.07 15.20
C VAL A 14 -7.93 -0.81 14.25
N GLU A 15 -8.12 0.47 13.86
CA GLU A 15 -9.15 0.85 12.89
C GLU A 15 -9.00 0.10 11.58
N HIS A 16 -7.79 0.07 11.01
CA HIS A 16 -7.54 -0.57 9.72
C HIS A 16 -7.82 -2.08 9.75
N LEU A 17 -7.43 -2.77 10.82
CA LEU A 17 -7.73 -4.20 10.97
C LEU A 17 -9.23 -4.44 11.24
N ALA A 18 -9.89 -3.61 12.06
CA ALA A 18 -11.32 -3.72 12.29
C ALA A 18 -12.15 -3.50 11.01
N ARG A 19 -11.71 -2.58 10.15
CA ARG A 19 -12.37 -2.29 8.86
C ARG A 19 -12.28 -3.42 7.84
N LEU A 20 -11.40 -4.40 8.02
CA LEU A 20 -11.41 -5.63 7.20
C LEU A 20 -12.70 -6.45 7.41
N PHE A 21 -13.34 -6.30 8.57
CA PHE A 21 -14.56 -7.01 8.95
C PHE A 21 -15.80 -6.11 8.90
N TYR A 22 -15.63 -4.84 9.27
CA TYR A 22 -16.70 -3.83 9.34
C TYR A 22 -16.30 -2.55 8.61
N PRO A 23 -16.28 -2.54 7.25
CA PRO A 23 -15.71 -1.44 6.48
C PRO A 23 -16.35 -0.07 6.72
N MET A 24 -17.65 -0.06 7.01
CA MET A 24 -18.46 1.16 7.17
C MET A 24 -18.72 1.53 8.64
N ALA A 25 -18.13 0.83 9.60
CA ALA A 25 -18.36 1.11 11.02
C ALA A 25 -17.76 2.48 11.39
N PRO A 26 -18.55 3.37 12.07
CA PRO A 26 -18.02 4.62 12.58
C PRO A 26 -17.04 4.36 13.73
N LEU A 27 -16.00 5.19 13.79
CA LEU A 27 -14.95 5.15 14.80
C LEU A 27 -15.20 6.23 15.87
N THR A 28 -14.95 5.88 17.12
CA THR A 28 -15.00 6.79 18.27
C THR A 28 -13.83 6.48 19.22
N LEU A 29 -13.24 7.53 19.81
CA LEU A 29 -12.12 7.42 20.75
C LEU A 29 -12.56 7.52 22.22
N THR A 30 -13.85 7.40 22.48
CA THR A 30 -14.44 7.37 23.82
C THR A 30 -14.95 5.97 24.14
N PRO A 31 -15.10 5.59 25.43
CA PRO A 31 -15.70 4.31 25.78
C PRO A 31 -17.14 4.18 25.26
N PRO A 32 -17.60 2.94 24.95
CA PRO A 32 -19.00 2.69 24.61
C PRO A 32 -19.93 2.88 25.80
N GLU A 33 -21.21 3.14 25.53
CA GLU A 33 -22.23 3.08 26.56
C GLU A 33 -22.49 1.62 26.98
N PRO A 34 -23.00 1.42 28.25
CA PRO A 34 -23.38 0.08 28.67
C PRO A 34 -24.42 -0.54 27.72
N ALA A 35 -24.21 -1.81 27.36
CA ALA A 35 -25.08 -2.59 26.48
C ALA A 35 -25.15 -2.15 24.99
N GLU A 36 -24.37 -1.17 24.55
CA GLU A 36 -24.32 -0.79 23.13
C GLU A 36 -23.65 -1.87 22.26
N ASP A 37 -24.18 -2.09 21.06
CA ASP A 37 -23.55 -2.94 20.04
C ASP A 37 -22.25 -2.33 19.54
N CYS A 38 -21.12 -2.90 19.93
CA CYS A 38 -19.81 -2.32 19.70
C CYS A 38 -18.70 -3.35 19.47
N LEU A 39 -17.66 -2.89 18.82
CA LEU A 39 -16.31 -3.40 18.95
C LEU A 39 -15.53 -2.39 19.80
N TRP A 40 -15.01 -2.81 20.94
CA TRP A 40 -14.23 -1.95 21.83
C TRP A 40 -12.86 -2.53 22.05
N ALA A 41 -11.83 -1.81 21.60
CA ALA A 41 -10.43 -2.12 21.78
C ALA A 41 -9.82 -1.13 22.78
N GLU A 42 -9.26 -1.64 23.86
CA GLU A 42 -8.78 -0.84 24.99
C GLU A 42 -7.36 -1.27 25.39
N LYS A 43 -6.48 -0.28 25.55
CA LYS A 43 -5.23 -0.44 26.27
C LYS A 43 -5.41 0.11 27.67
N THR A 44 -5.21 -0.73 28.67
CA THR A 44 -5.18 -0.37 30.09
C THR A 44 -3.74 -0.25 30.61
N ASP A 45 -3.57 0.11 31.86
CA ASP A 45 -2.24 0.14 32.50
C ASP A 45 -1.64 -1.27 32.68
N THR A 46 -2.50 -2.30 32.73
CA THR A 46 -2.12 -3.68 33.04
C THR A 46 -2.16 -4.61 31.83
N GLY A 47 -2.80 -4.22 30.71
CA GLY A 47 -2.97 -5.12 29.58
C GLY A 47 -3.74 -4.52 28.42
N LEU A 48 -4.09 -5.40 27.49
CA LEU A 48 -4.89 -5.13 26.31
C LEU A 48 -6.20 -5.91 26.42
N ARG A 49 -7.29 -5.28 26.04
CA ARG A 49 -8.63 -5.87 26.05
C ARG A 49 -9.37 -5.54 24.77
N VAL A 50 -10.06 -6.51 24.20
CA VAL A 50 -10.98 -6.30 23.07
C VAL A 50 -12.29 -7.00 23.35
N LEU A 51 -13.39 -6.26 23.21
CA LEU A 51 -14.76 -6.73 23.38
C LEU A 51 -15.52 -6.54 22.07
N VAL A 52 -16.22 -7.56 21.59
CA VAL A 52 -17.28 -7.43 20.60
C VAL A 52 -18.62 -7.76 21.25
N ARG A 53 -19.64 -6.93 20.99
CA ARG A 53 -21.01 -7.14 21.46
C ARG A 53 -22.01 -6.86 20.35
N GLN A 54 -23.01 -7.75 20.23
CA GLN A 54 -24.12 -7.61 19.29
C GLN A 54 -25.38 -8.25 19.89
N GLY A 55 -26.31 -7.43 20.31
CA GLY A 55 -27.48 -7.86 21.08
C GLY A 55 -27.04 -8.52 22.39
N GLU A 56 -27.57 -9.72 22.65
CA GLU A 56 -27.23 -10.51 23.86
C GLU A 56 -25.89 -11.26 23.75
N LYS A 57 -25.28 -11.32 22.58
CA LYS A 57 -24.01 -12.02 22.37
C LYS A 57 -22.85 -11.08 22.58
N SER A 58 -21.84 -11.57 23.31
CA SER A 58 -20.57 -10.87 23.46
C SER A 58 -19.41 -11.84 23.55
N LYS A 59 -18.23 -11.36 23.15
CA LYS A 59 -16.97 -12.08 23.30
C LYS A 59 -15.87 -11.10 23.66
N THR A 60 -15.00 -11.50 24.57
CA THR A 60 -13.84 -10.72 25.01
C THR A 60 -12.58 -11.52 24.83
N LEU A 61 -11.50 -10.86 24.38
CA LEU A 61 -10.14 -11.35 24.49
C LEU A 61 -9.31 -10.35 25.27
N GLU A 62 -8.38 -10.88 26.06
CA GLU A 62 -7.44 -10.09 26.86
C GLU A 62 -6.02 -10.62 26.64
N ALA A 63 -5.05 -9.74 26.71
CA ALA A 63 -3.63 -10.07 26.61
C ALA A 63 -2.81 -9.14 27.53
N PRO A 64 -1.64 -9.57 28.04
CA PRO A 64 -0.73 -8.69 28.75
C PRO A 64 -0.20 -7.62 27.80
N LEU A 65 0.36 -6.55 28.34
CA LEU A 65 1.11 -5.58 27.55
C LEU A 65 2.29 -6.27 26.88
N PRO A 66 2.59 -5.95 25.62
CA PRO A 66 3.76 -6.51 24.94
C PRO A 66 5.05 -6.02 25.62
N LEU A 67 6.12 -6.79 25.43
CA LEU A 67 7.44 -6.33 25.84
C LEU A 67 7.76 -4.98 25.14
N PRO A 68 8.59 -4.11 25.76
CA PRO A 68 9.08 -2.90 25.11
C PRO A 68 9.74 -3.20 23.77
N VAL A 69 9.59 -2.30 22.81
CA VAL A 69 10.12 -2.47 21.43
C VAL A 69 11.65 -2.66 21.47
N GLU A 70 12.36 -1.96 22.37
CA GLU A 70 13.81 -2.07 22.57
C GLU A 70 14.24 -3.48 23.03
N GLN A 71 13.33 -4.26 23.59
CA GLN A 71 13.54 -5.65 24.01
C GLN A 71 13.01 -6.66 22.97
N GLY A 72 12.75 -6.22 21.73
CA GLY A 72 12.21 -7.06 20.65
C GLY A 72 10.70 -7.31 20.72
N GLY A 73 9.99 -6.54 21.53
CA GLY A 73 8.54 -6.55 21.61
C GLY A 73 7.87 -5.78 20.46
N GLU A 74 6.57 -5.78 20.47
CA GLU A 74 5.72 -5.05 19.51
C GLU A 74 5.24 -3.73 20.11
N THR A 75 4.82 -2.79 19.24
CA THR A 75 4.12 -1.61 19.72
C THR A 75 2.80 -2.03 20.37
N PRO A 76 2.37 -1.39 21.48
CA PRO A 76 1.06 -1.68 22.09
C PRO A 76 -0.11 -1.50 21.11
N GLU A 77 0.02 -0.59 20.15
CA GLU A 77 -0.98 -0.36 19.12
C GLU A 77 -1.10 -1.58 18.18
N PHE A 78 0.01 -2.10 17.66
CA PHE A 78 0.01 -3.31 16.82
C PHE A 78 -0.46 -4.56 17.58
N ALA A 79 -0.08 -4.71 18.84
CA ALA A 79 -0.54 -5.80 19.69
C ALA A 79 -2.05 -5.75 19.91
N LEU A 80 -2.61 -4.56 20.20
CA LEU A 80 -4.06 -4.37 20.34
C LEU A 80 -4.80 -4.59 19.01
N ALA A 81 -4.23 -4.13 17.91
CA ALA A 81 -4.76 -4.36 16.56
C ALA A 81 -4.77 -5.87 16.23
N SER A 82 -3.70 -6.60 16.56
CA SER A 82 -3.61 -8.04 16.39
C SER A 82 -4.66 -8.78 17.23
N LEU A 83 -4.84 -8.39 18.48
CA LEU A 83 -5.87 -8.96 19.38
C LEU A 83 -7.28 -8.69 18.83
N THR A 84 -7.50 -7.51 18.27
CA THR A 84 -8.75 -7.12 17.60
C THR A 84 -9.04 -8.02 16.39
N TYR A 85 -8.05 -8.22 15.54
CA TYR A 85 -8.16 -9.14 14.41
C TYR A 85 -8.49 -10.56 14.86
N ASP A 86 -7.79 -11.09 15.86
CA ASP A 86 -7.99 -12.45 16.35
C ASP A 86 -9.39 -12.65 16.95
N LEU A 87 -9.92 -11.64 17.67
CA LEU A 87 -11.29 -11.66 18.16
C LEU A 87 -12.30 -11.65 17.00
N LEU A 88 -12.14 -10.74 16.05
CA LEU A 88 -13.07 -10.58 14.92
C LEU A 88 -13.05 -11.79 13.98
N ARG A 89 -11.90 -12.39 13.75
CA ARG A 89 -11.79 -13.66 13.00
C ARG A 89 -12.60 -14.77 13.68
N GLN A 90 -12.49 -14.90 15.01
CA GLN A 90 -13.27 -15.89 15.78
C GLN A 90 -14.76 -15.57 15.85
N TRP A 91 -15.11 -14.29 15.87
CA TRP A 91 -16.51 -13.82 15.96
C TRP A 91 -17.26 -13.98 14.64
N THR A 92 -16.63 -13.61 13.53
CA THR A 92 -17.25 -13.60 12.20
C THR A 92 -17.03 -14.88 11.41
N GLY A 93 -16.02 -15.67 11.75
CA GLY A 93 -15.55 -16.80 10.92
C GLY A 93 -14.81 -16.38 9.64
N ILE A 94 -14.62 -15.08 9.40
CA ILE A 94 -13.95 -14.55 8.21
C ILE A 94 -12.43 -14.54 8.45
N ARG A 95 -11.67 -15.01 7.48
CA ARG A 95 -10.21 -14.88 7.45
C ARG A 95 -9.79 -14.04 6.24
N PRO A 96 -9.46 -12.76 6.41
CA PRO A 96 -8.95 -11.92 5.32
C PRO A 96 -7.72 -12.56 4.66
N PRO A 97 -7.63 -12.61 3.32
CA PRO A 97 -6.57 -13.35 2.63
C PRO A 97 -5.14 -12.83 2.92
N TRP A 98 -4.99 -11.55 3.21
CA TRP A 98 -3.73 -10.93 3.61
C TRP A 98 -3.53 -10.87 5.14
N GLY A 99 -4.43 -11.48 5.89
CA GLY A 99 -4.38 -11.51 7.36
C GLY A 99 -4.38 -10.12 7.97
N LYS A 100 -3.41 -9.87 8.84
CA LYS A 100 -3.21 -8.60 9.57
C LYS A 100 -2.46 -7.52 8.76
N MET A 101 -2.09 -7.79 7.51
CA MET A 101 -1.40 -6.81 6.67
C MET A 101 -2.36 -5.79 6.08
N THR A 102 -2.21 -4.52 6.48
CA THR A 102 -2.97 -3.39 5.96
C THR A 102 -2.04 -2.25 5.58
N GLY A 103 -2.38 -1.51 4.51
CA GLY A 103 -1.62 -0.33 4.10
C GLY A 103 -0.19 -0.58 3.59
N VAL A 104 0.20 -1.84 3.37
CA VAL A 104 1.53 -2.24 2.93
C VAL A 104 1.51 -2.95 1.59
N ARG A 105 2.65 -2.99 0.92
CA ARG A 105 2.86 -3.76 -0.32
C ARG A 105 3.54 -5.08 0.04
N PRO A 106 2.84 -6.23 0.04
CA PRO A 106 3.41 -7.51 0.53
C PRO A 106 4.68 -7.93 -0.20
N VAL A 107 4.72 -7.77 -1.53
CA VAL A 107 5.91 -8.09 -2.35
C VAL A 107 7.12 -7.25 -1.92
N ARG A 108 6.91 -5.94 -1.64
CA ARG A 108 7.99 -5.08 -1.17
C ARG A 108 8.52 -5.52 0.20
N LEU A 109 7.64 -5.95 1.10
CA LEU A 109 8.07 -6.49 2.40
C LEU A 109 9.00 -7.70 2.23
N ILE A 110 8.75 -8.57 1.24
CA ILE A 110 9.64 -9.71 0.94
C ILE A 110 11.03 -9.18 0.53
N HIS A 111 11.10 -8.23 -0.40
CA HIS A 111 12.37 -7.64 -0.81
C HIS A 111 13.09 -6.95 0.36
N ASP A 112 12.38 -6.15 1.17
CA ASP A 112 12.96 -5.46 2.32
C ASP A 112 13.52 -6.45 3.35
N LYS A 113 12.83 -7.58 3.61
CA LYS A 113 13.30 -8.64 4.52
C LYS A 113 14.50 -9.40 3.97
N ARG A 114 14.50 -9.72 2.65
CA ARG A 114 15.65 -10.33 1.99
C ARG A 114 16.87 -9.41 2.04
N ALA A 115 16.70 -8.14 1.74
CA ALA A 115 17.78 -7.13 1.84
C ALA A 115 18.31 -6.96 3.27
N ALA A 116 17.47 -7.17 4.28
CA ALA A 116 17.87 -7.19 5.70
C ALA A 116 18.51 -8.53 6.13
N GLY A 117 18.73 -9.48 5.23
CA GLY A 117 19.41 -10.75 5.50
C GLY A 117 18.55 -11.80 6.21
N TRP A 118 17.22 -11.69 6.15
CA TRP A 118 16.34 -12.70 6.75
C TRP A 118 16.37 -14.00 5.95
N SER A 119 16.37 -15.13 6.65
CA SER A 119 16.22 -16.44 6.00
C SER A 119 14.80 -16.66 5.46
N ALA A 120 14.64 -17.62 4.53
CA ALA A 120 13.34 -17.97 3.99
C ALA A 120 12.36 -18.36 5.12
N GLU A 121 12.79 -19.15 6.09
CA GLU A 121 11.95 -19.58 7.22
C GLU A 121 11.55 -18.40 8.14
N GLN A 122 12.39 -17.38 8.25
CA GLN A 122 12.04 -16.17 9.00
C GLN A 122 10.95 -15.37 8.27
N ILE A 123 11.04 -15.29 6.94
CA ILE A 123 10.05 -14.61 6.10
C ILE A 123 8.73 -15.41 6.11
N ASP A 124 8.78 -16.74 5.99
CA ASP A 124 7.61 -17.62 6.08
C ASP A 124 6.85 -17.40 7.40
N ARG A 125 7.57 -17.43 8.54
CA ARG A 125 6.97 -17.18 9.86
C ARG A 125 6.38 -15.78 9.97
N PHE A 126 7.04 -14.79 9.41
CA PHE A 126 6.55 -13.40 9.40
C PHE A 126 5.20 -13.29 8.67
N PHE A 127 5.08 -13.86 7.47
CA PHE A 127 3.84 -13.78 6.70
C PHE A 127 2.74 -14.72 7.24
N LEU A 128 3.06 -15.97 7.49
CA LEU A 128 2.07 -17.01 7.80
C LEU A 128 1.66 -17.01 9.27
N GLN A 129 2.61 -16.84 10.20
CA GLN A 129 2.32 -16.95 11.63
C GLN A 129 2.05 -15.57 12.26
N ARG A 130 2.92 -14.60 12.04
CA ARG A 130 2.74 -13.27 12.66
C ARG A 130 1.59 -12.51 12.06
N PHE A 131 1.47 -12.49 10.73
CA PHE A 131 0.43 -11.73 10.02
C PHE A 131 -0.79 -12.54 9.61
N ASP A 132 -0.82 -13.85 9.84
CA ASP A 132 -1.93 -14.75 9.45
C ASP A 132 -2.30 -14.64 7.96
N CYS A 133 -1.33 -14.35 7.09
CA CYS A 133 -1.52 -14.34 5.64
C CYS A 133 -1.88 -15.75 5.15
N SER A 134 -2.77 -15.87 4.18
CA SER A 134 -3.04 -17.18 3.56
C SER A 134 -1.84 -17.65 2.74
N GLU A 135 -1.59 -18.96 2.74
CA GLU A 135 -0.51 -19.58 1.96
C GLU A 135 -0.59 -19.17 0.49
N GLN A 136 -1.78 -19.22 -0.11
CA GLN A 136 -2.00 -18.83 -1.51
C GLN A 136 -1.54 -17.40 -1.81
N LYS A 137 -1.83 -16.44 -0.91
CA LYS A 137 -1.43 -15.04 -1.10
C LYS A 137 0.06 -14.85 -0.85
N TYR A 138 0.60 -15.55 0.10
CA TYR A 138 2.04 -15.50 0.38
C TYR A 138 2.85 -16.10 -0.77
N GLU A 139 2.49 -17.30 -1.29
CA GLU A 139 3.18 -17.91 -2.44
C GLU A 139 3.09 -17.01 -3.68
N MET A 140 1.92 -16.45 -3.98
CA MET A 140 1.77 -15.47 -5.06
C MET A 140 2.72 -14.27 -4.87
N ALA A 141 2.85 -13.74 -3.66
CA ALA A 141 3.76 -12.62 -3.39
C ALA A 141 5.23 -13.01 -3.54
N LYS A 142 5.61 -14.23 -3.16
CA LYS A 142 6.95 -14.78 -3.36
C LYS A 142 7.29 -14.92 -4.84
N GLU A 143 6.42 -15.53 -5.62
CA GLU A 143 6.60 -15.67 -7.08
C GLU A 143 6.81 -14.32 -7.75
N ILE A 144 5.99 -13.32 -7.38
CA ILE A 144 6.15 -11.96 -7.90
C ILE A 144 7.50 -11.36 -7.46
N ALA A 145 7.90 -11.54 -6.22
CA ALA A 145 9.19 -11.06 -5.72
C ALA A 145 10.36 -11.69 -6.49
N ASP A 146 10.29 -13.00 -6.74
CA ASP A 146 11.33 -13.72 -7.47
C ASP A 146 11.43 -13.22 -8.94
N LEU A 147 10.29 -12.98 -9.59
CA LEU A 147 10.25 -12.40 -10.94
C LEU A 147 10.76 -10.94 -10.99
N GLN A 148 10.56 -10.17 -9.93
CA GLN A 148 11.02 -8.79 -9.85
C GLN A 148 12.51 -8.66 -9.51
N GLU A 149 13.09 -9.64 -8.82
CA GLU A 149 14.47 -9.56 -8.31
C GLU A 149 15.51 -9.19 -9.37
N PRO A 150 15.57 -9.83 -10.55
CA PRO A 150 16.54 -9.48 -11.59
C PRO A 150 16.34 -8.04 -12.12
N ILE A 151 15.09 -7.58 -12.20
CA ILE A 151 14.75 -6.24 -12.69
C ILE A 151 15.16 -5.18 -11.66
N LEU A 152 14.92 -5.44 -10.38
CA LEU A 152 15.30 -4.54 -9.30
C LEU A 152 16.83 -4.43 -9.18
N GLN A 153 17.56 -5.51 -9.39
CA GLN A 153 19.03 -5.50 -9.40
C GLN A 153 19.58 -4.59 -10.50
N LEU A 154 18.99 -4.59 -11.70
CA LEU A 154 19.37 -3.66 -12.78
C LEU A 154 19.15 -2.20 -12.36
N GLY A 155 18.05 -1.90 -11.68
CA GLY A 155 17.72 -0.56 -11.20
C GLY A 155 18.52 -0.12 -9.96
N SER A 156 19.16 -1.04 -9.28
CA SER A 156 19.98 -0.77 -8.07
C SER A 156 21.44 -0.48 -8.37
N ALA A 157 21.86 -0.58 -9.64
CA ALA A 157 23.23 -0.27 -10.03
C ALA A 157 23.55 1.22 -9.74
N PRO A 158 24.78 1.54 -9.30
CA PRO A 158 25.19 2.92 -9.07
C PRO A 158 24.99 3.77 -10.33
N LYS A 159 24.54 5.01 -10.15
CA LYS A 159 24.30 5.96 -11.25
C LYS A 159 23.24 5.52 -12.26
N THR A 160 22.24 4.74 -11.84
CA THR A 160 21.04 4.48 -12.62
C THR A 160 19.86 5.34 -12.17
N TYR A 161 18.90 5.57 -13.07
CA TYR A 161 17.62 6.22 -12.75
C TYR A 161 16.48 5.62 -13.53
N SER A 162 15.27 5.78 -13.01
CA SER A 162 14.02 5.46 -13.69
C SER A 162 13.25 6.74 -13.97
N LEU A 163 12.66 6.87 -15.16
CA LEU A 163 11.87 8.00 -15.57
C LEU A 163 10.38 7.69 -15.38
N TYR A 164 9.69 8.48 -14.58
CA TYR A 164 8.23 8.42 -14.44
C TYR A 164 7.62 9.60 -15.22
N ILE A 165 6.78 9.28 -16.21
CA ILE A 165 6.04 10.26 -17.00
C ILE A 165 4.58 10.25 -16.52
N GLY A 166 4.17 11.32 -15.84
CA GLY A 166 2.83 11.43 -15.27
C GLY A 166 1.83 12.06 -16.25
N ILE A 167 0.69 11.43 -16.48
CA ILE A 167 -0.43 12.00 -17.25
C ILE A 167 -1.60 12.24 -16.29
N PRO A 168 -1.83 13.46 -15.80
CA PRO A 168 -2.79 13.74 -14.73
C PRO A 168 -4.24 13.84 -15.19
N PHE A 169 -4.57 13.42 -16.39
CA PHE A 169 -5.92 13.56 -16.94
C PHE A 169 -6.70 12.25 -16.83
N CYS A 170 -7.98 12.35 -16.44
CA CYS A 170 -8.92 11.24 -16.39
C CYS A 170 -10.25 11.60 -17.04
N PRO A 171 -10.87 10.70 -17.82
CA PRO A 171 -12.23 10.92 -18.35
C PRO A 171 -13.27 10.93 -17.22
N SER A 172 -13.05 10.17 -16.15
CA SER A 172 -13.89 10.11 -14.96
C SER A 172 -13.02 9.85 -13.73
N ARG A 173 -13.53 10.16 -12.53
CA ARG A 173 -12.83 9.86 -11.28
C ARG A 173 -13.34 8.56 -10.68
N CYS A 174 -12.47 7.59 -10.52
CA CYS A 174 -12.79 6.35 -9.81
C CYS A 174 -13.08 6.64 -8.32
N SER A 175 -14.08 5.99 -7.75
CA SER A 175 -14.52 6.21 -6.36
C SER A 175 -13.45 5.94 -5.31
N TYR A 176 -12.47 5.10 -5.62
CA TYR A 176 -11.36 4.71 -4.76
C TYR A 176 -10.04 5.45 -5.05
N CYS A 177 -10.02 6.36 -6.04
CA CYS A 177 -8.76 6.98 -6.50
C CYS A 177 -8.35 8.14 -5.59
N SER A 178 -7.14 8.05 -5.05
CA SER A 178 -6.48 9.10 -4.27
C SER A 178 -5.51 9.96 -5.08
N PHE A 179 -5.28 9.65 -6.36
CA PHE A 179 -4.36 10.43 -7.19
C PHE A 179 -4.92 11.81 -7.50
N VAL A 180 -4.01 12.78 -7.56
CA VAL A 180 -4.34 14.10 -8.11
C VAL A 180 -4.58 13.94 -9.60
N SER A 181 -5.80 14.26 -10.04
CA SER A 181 -6.18 14.16 -11.46
C SER A 181 -7.10 15.30 -11.87
N CYS A 182 -6.93 15.72 -13.13
CA CYS A 182 -7.77 16.71 -13.81
C CYS A 182 -8.88 15.97 -14.57
N ASN A 183 -10.12 16.49 -14.51
CA ASN A 183 -11.23 15.95 -15.27
C ASN A 183 -11.19 16.46 -16.70
N LEU A 184 -11.17 15.55 -17.68
CA LEU A 184 -11.11 15.90 -19.11
C LEU A 184 -12.31 16.72 -19.58
N ASP A 185 -13.49 16.56 -19.02
CA ASP A 185 -14.67 17.34 -19.44
C ASP A 185 -14.48 18.82 -19.14
N ARG A 186 -13.83 19.14 -18.02
CA ARG A 186 -13.55 20.51 -17.61
C ARG A 186 -12.23 21.04 -18.18
N ASP A 187 -11.19 20.22 -18.17
CA ASP A 187 -9.81 20.65 -18.34
C ASP A 187 -9.21 20.25 -19.71
N ARG A 188 -10.03 19.81 -20.67
CA ARG A 188 -9.60 19.30 -21.99
C ARG A 188 -8.67 20.25 -22.74
N LYS A 189 -8.91 21.56 -22.64
CA LYS A 189 -8.07 22.58 -23.28
C LYS A 189 -6.65 22.68 -22.71
N MET A 190 -6.42 22.11 -21.52
CA MET A 190 -5.11 22.09 -20.87
C MET A 190 -4.23 20.93 -21.33
N VAL A 191 -4.81 19.92 -22.00
CA VAL A 191 -4.10 18.67 -22.35
C VAL A 191 -2.96 18.96 -23.33
N GLN A 192 -3.20 19.70 -24.41
CA GLN A 192 -2.15 19.99 -25.40
C GLN A 192 -1.02 20.84 -24.82
N PRO A 193 -1.28 21.98 -24.14
CA PRO A 193 -0.22 22.74 -23.47
C PRO A 193 0.58 21.90 -22.47
N TYR A 194 -0.09 21.00 -21.74
CA TYR A 194 0.59 20.08 -20.83
C TYR A 194 1.55 19.14 -21.56
N VAL A 195 1.10 18.50 -22.65
CA VAL A 195 1.95 17.59 -23.46
C VAL A 195 3.14 18.34 -24.04
N ASP A 196 2.95 19.57 -24.51
CA ASP A 196 4.03 20.42 -25.04
C ASP A 196 5.08 20.73 -23.97
N CYS A 197 4.65 21.06 -22.75
CA CYS A 197 5.56 21.26 -21.62
C CYS A 197 6.25 19.97 -21.21
N LEU A 198 5.52 18.86 -21.15
CA LEU A 198 6.05 17.56 -20.78
C LEU A 198 7.15 17.08 -21.76
N CYS A 199 6.96 17.32 -23.06
CA CYS A 199 7.99 17.01 -24.06
C CYS A 199 9.28 17.82 -23.85
N LYS A 200 9.17 19.11 -23.48
CA LYS A 200 10.34 19.94 -23.14
C LYS A 200 11.03 19.43 -21.87
N GLU A 201 10.26 19.07 -20.86
CA GLU A 201 10.76 18.52 -19.60
C GLU A 201 11.51 17.21 -19.82
N VAL A 202 10.95 16.28 -20.62
CA VAL A 202 11.59 15.01 -21.00
C VAL A 202 12.96 15.23 -21.65
N ALA A 203 13.07 16.18 -22.58
CA ALA A 203 14.35 16.52 -23.23
C ALA A 203 15.35 17.13 -22.23
N GLU A 204 14.91 18.02 -21.33
CA GLU A 204 15.79 18.61 -20.32
C GLU A 204 16.26 17.59 -19.29
N ILE A 205 15.39 16.67 -18.85
CA ILE A 205 15.78 15.57 -17.95
C ILE A 205 16.88 14.72 -18.58
N ARG A 206 16.80 14.42 -19.89
CA ARG A 206 17.87 13.70 -20.60
C ARG A 206 19.20 14.45 -20.49
N SER A 207 19.19 15.75 -20.81
CA SER A 207 20.39 16.59 -20.73
C SER A 207 20.99 16.63 -19.32
N GLN A 208 20.17 16.74 -18.28
CA GLN A 208 20.61 16.74 -16.88
C GLN A 208 21.18 15.39 -16.46
N ALA A 209 20.52 14.30 -16.84
CA ALA A 209 21.00 12.94 -16.54
C ALA A 209 22.37 12.67 -17.18
N GLU A 210 22.59 13.10 -18.43
CA GLU A 210 23.89 12.99 -19.09
C GLU A 210 24.99 13.77 -18.37
N ARG A 211 24.71 15.03 -17.98
CA ARG A 211 25.65 15.84 -17.20
C ARG A 211 25.99 15.22 -15.86
N ALA A 212 25.04 14.53 -15.24
CA ALA A 212 25.25 13.82 -13.98
C ALA A 212 25.86 12.42 -14.14
N GLY A 213 26.07 11.95 -15.37
CA GLY A 213 26.61 10.63 -15.68
C GLY A 213 25.64 9.50 -15.26
N LEU A 214 24.35 9.73 -15.36
CA LEU A 214 23.32 8.76 -15.01
C LEU A 214 22.88 7.94 -16.22
N THR A 215 22.59 6.66 -15.99
CA THR A 215 22.10 5.71 -17.01
C THR A 215 20.63 5.42 -16.77
N LEU A 216 19.80 5.55 -17.82
CA LEU A 216 18.39 5.20 -17.75
C LEU A 216 18.20 3.69 -17.62
N CYS A 217 17.42 3.27 -16.61
CA CYS A 217 17.08 1.87 -16.37
C CYS A 217 15.67 1.52 -16.88
N SER A 218 14.69 2.38 -16.62
CA SER A 218 13.31 2.13 -17.02
C SER A 218 12.55 3.42 -17.28
N ILE A 219 11.50 3.33 -18.10
CA ILE A 219 10.50 4.40 -18.29
C ILE A 219 9.14 3.85 -17.94
N TYR A 220 8.41 4.57 -17.09
CA TYR A 220 7.04 4.25 -16.74
C TYR A 220 6.12 5.43 -17.02
N ILE A 221 5.06 5.20 -17.79
CA ILE A 221 4.03 6.20 -18.07
C ILE A 221 2.79 5.86 -17.25
N GLY A 222 2.38 6.76 -16.38
CA GLY A 222 1.30 6.53 -15.43
C GLY A 222 0.57 7.80 -15.03
N GLY A 223 0.03 7.84 -13.81
CA GLY A 223 -0.72 8.96 -13.26
C GLY A 223 -2.22 8.72 -13.27
N GLY A 224 -3.00 9.57 -13.93
CA GLY A 224 -4.43 9.41 -14.11
C GLY A 224 -4.76 8.30 -15.12
N THR A 225 -4.97 8.69 -16.38
CA THR A 225 -5.24 7.74 -17.47
C THR A 225 -4.38 8.11 -18.68
N PRO A 226 -3.20 7.52 -18.87
CA PRO A 226 -2.31 7.85 -20.00
C PRO A 226 -2.99 7.77 -21.37
N THR A 227 -3.87 6.78 -21.57
CA THR A 227 -4.65 6.58 -22.80
C THR A 227 -5.77 7.61 -22.98
N SER A 228 -5.92 8.57 -22.08
CA SER A 228 -6.81 9.73 -22.26
C SER A 228 -6.26 10.74 -23.26
N LEU A 229 -4.96 10.68 -23.56
CA LEU A 229 -4.34 11.44 -24.63
C LEU A 229 -4.79 10.93 -26.01
N SER A 230 -4.97 11.86 -26.95
CA SER A 230 -5.25 11.49 -28.34
C SER A 230 -4.06 10.78 -28.98
N ALA A 231 -4.30 10.03 -30.07
CA ALA A 231 -3.24 9.37 -30.82
C ALA A 231 -2.16 10.34 -31.32
N ALA A 232 -2.50 11.60 -31.64
CA ALA A 232 -1.54 12.59 -32.04
C ALA A 232 -0.65 13.02 -30.86
N GLN A 233 -1.23 13.25 -29.68
CA GLN A 233 -0.52 13.60 -28.46
C GLN A 233 0.38 12.47 -27.97
N LEU A 234 -0.11 11.22 -28.03
CA LEU A 234 0.72 10.04 -27.72
C LEU A 234 1.91 9.91 -28.68
N ARG A 235 1.68 10.13 -30.00
CA ARG A 235 2.79 10.10 -30.98
C ARG A 235 3.81 11.19 -30.70
N GLN A 236 3.38 12.41 -30.36
CA GLN A 236 4.26 13.51 -29.99
C GLN A 236 5.14 13.12 -28.78
N LEU A 237 4.51 12.67 -27.68
CA LEU A 237 5.22 12.28 -26.47
C LEU A 237 6.18 11.12 -26.72
N MET A 238 5.72 10.06 -27.39
CA MET A 238 6.55 8.87 -27.68
C MET A 238 7.65 9.19 -28.67
N GLY A 239 7.43 10.11 -29.62
CA GLY A 239 8.48 10.63 -30.50
C GLY A 239 9.59 11.30 -29.69
N THR A 240 9.23 12.23 -28.79
CA THR A 240 10.19 12.88 -27.88
C THR A 240 10.95 11.89 -27.02
N VAL A 241 10.27 10.88 -26.47
CA VAL A 241 10.90 9.84 -25.66
C VAL A 241 11.92 9.05 -26.51
N ARG A 242 11.56 8.66 -27.74
CA ARG A 242 12.47 7.93 -28.64
C ARG A 242 13.69 8.76 -29.07
N GLU A 243 13.50 10.03 -29.34
CA GLU A 243 14.58 10.94 -29.75
C GLU A 243 15.60 11.19 -28.63
N ASN A 244 15.14 11.21 -27.38
CA ASN A 244 15.99 11.52 -26.23
C ASN A 244 16.54 10.28 -25.52
N PHE A 245 15.83 9.15 -25.58
CA PHE A 245 16.23 7.92 -24.90
C PHE A 245 16.31 6.76 -25.91
N CYS A 246 17.46 6.13 -26.00
CA CYS A 246 17.63 4.92 -26.80
C CYS A 246 16.89 3.78 -26.09
N LEU A 247 15.69 3.46 -26.53
CA LEU A 247 14.92 2.34 -26.02
C LEU A 247 15.40 1.06 -26.70
N LEU A 248 16.27 0.33 -26.02
CA LEU A 248 16.77 -0.97 -26.50
C LEU A 248 15.72 -2.08 -26.41
N TYR A 249 14.65 -1.85 -25.63
CA TYR A 249 13.58 -2.81 -25.41
C TYR A 249 12.23 -2.08 -25.29
N THR A 250 11.29 -2.43 -26.14
CA THR A 250 9.91 -1.97 -26.01
C THR A 250 9.12 -3.05 -25.29
N SER A 251 8.24 -2.64 -24.34
CA SER A 251 7.28 -3.55 -23.72
C SER A 251 6.53 -4.32 -24.81
N PRO A 252 6.46 -5.65 -24.76
CA PRO A 252 5.55 -6.37 -25.62
C PRO A 252 4.14 -5.90 -25.28
N SER A 253 3.55 -5.12 -26.18
CA SER A 253 2.12 -4.82 -26.08
C SER A 253 1.37 -6.11 -26.40
N PRO A 254 0.34 -6.48 -25.61
CA PRO A 254 -0.54 -7.58 -26.00
C PRO A 254 -1.26 -7.30 -27.31
#